data_2d434ba3d16b3fd8fc08d2a73c128a78
#
_entry.id   2d434ba3d16b3fd8fc08d2a73c128a78
#
_cell.length_a   1.000
_cell.length_b   1.000
_cell.length_c   1.000
_cell.angle_alpha   90.00
_cell.angle_beta   90.00
_cell.angle_gamma   90.00
#
_symmetry.space_group_name_H-M   'P 1'
#
loop_
_entity.id
_entity.type
_entity.pdbx_description
1 polymer ?
#
loop_
_entity_poly.entity_id
_entity_poly.type
_entity_poly.pdbx_seq_one_letter_code
_entity_poly.pdbx_strand_id
1 'polypeptide(L)'
;MKVGNFVRPADTAPLATINQMAPVYVSFAIPQRILGDLREAMAAGSTTVIATIPNSGRSEDGKVAMVENSVDSTTGMVTVRGIMNNGNETLWPGTLVQTKLIVRTVDGVVVPTVAVQRSQTGNFVFVVKEGVAQVQPVTVERTFQGLSAISSGLSGSEDVVVDGQLLLSSGTRVEARPRKAGA
;
A
#
# COMPACT_ATOMS: atom_id res chain seq x y z
N MET A 1 -7.08 -13.92 40.42
CA MET A 1 -7.47 -14.22 41.82
C MET A 1 -7.74 -15.70 41.96
N LYS A 2 -7.64 -16.26 43.19
CA LYS A 2 -7.91 -17.68 43.43
C LYS A 2 -9.20 -17.85 44.21
N VAL A 3 -9.80 -19.03 44.16
CA VAL A 3 -10.99 -19.36 44.94
C VAL A 3 -10.66 -19.20 46.43
N GLY A 4 -11.52 -18.51 47.18
CA GLY A 4 -11.30 -18.21 48.59
C GLY A 4 -10.74 -16.81 48.86
N ASN A 5 -10.35 -16.04 47.85
CA ASN A 5 -9.94 -14.66 48.06
C ASN A 5 -11.18 -13.76 48.33
N PHE A 6 -11.06 -12.92 49.33
CA PHE A 6 -12.10 -11.92 49.63
C PHE A 6 -11.94 -10.72 48.69
N VAL A 7 -13.03 -10.26 48.08
CA VAL A 7 -13.06 -9.14 47.13
C VAL A 7 -13.94 -8.03 47.69
N ARG A 8 -13.44 -6.81 47.69
CA ARG A 8 -14.16 -5.60 48.10
C ARG A 8 -14.43 -4.69 46.91
N PRO A 9 -15.56 -3.93 46.91
CA PRO A 9 -15.81 -2.93 45.88
C PRO A 9 -14.72 -1.84 45.79
N ALA A 10 -13.94 -1.65 46.86
CA ALA A 10 -12.83 -0.68 46.90
C ALA A 10 -11.49 -1.23 46.40
N ASP A 11 -11.42 -2.50 46.05
CA ASP A 11 -10.19 -3.07 45.51
C ASP A 11 -9.90 -2.52 44.09
N THR A 12 -8.72 -1.95 43.92
CA THR A 12 -8.28 -1.33 42.64
C THR A 12 -7.84 -2.36 41.60
N ALA A 13 -7.58 -3.59 41.98
CA ALA A 13 -7.16 -4.64 41.09
C ALA A 13 -8.38 -5.34 40.43
N PRO A 14 -8.45 -5.43 39.10
CA PRO A 14 -9.56 -6.10 38.43
C PRO A 14 -9.55 -7.60 38.71
N LEU A 15 -10.75 -8.20 38.83
CA LEU A 15 -10.92 -9.64 39.00
C LEU A 15 -10.47 -10.42 37.76
N ALA A 16 -10.84 -9.91 36.59
CA ALA A 16 -10.49 -10.41 35.29
C ALA A 16 -10.50 -9.27 34.28
N THR A 17 -9.71 -9.39 33.24
CA THR A 17 -9.74 -8.50 32.08
C THR A 17 -10.37 -9.24 30.91
N ILE A 18 -11.43 -8.67 30.34
CA ILE A 18 -12.11 -9.21 29.17
C ILE A 18 -11.71 -8.35 27.98
N ASN A 19 -11.09 -8.94 26.98
CA ASN A 19 -10.75 -8.27 25.75
C ASN A 19 -11.73 -8.68 24.65
N GLN A 20 -12.19 -7.69 23.88
CA GLN A 20 -12.99 -7.94 22.70
C GLN A 20 -12.08 -8.45 21.57
N MET A 21 -12.41 -9.61 20.99
CA MET A 21 -11.64 -10.24 19.92
C MET A 21 -12.16 -9.91 18.52
N ALA A 22 -13.46 -9.67 18.38
CA ALA A 22 -14.11 -9.34 17.12
C ALA A 22 -15.27 -8.33 17.36
N PRO A 23 -15.28 -7.19 16.66
CA PRO A 23 -14.19 -6.63 15.88
C PRO A 23 -13.02 -6.16 16.75
N VAL A 24 -11.83 -6.06 16.15
CA VAL A 24 -10.61 -5.56 16.80
C VAL A 24 -10.12 -4.28 16.12
N TYR A 25 -9.51 -3.38 16.89
CA TYR A 25 -8.91 -2.17 16.35
C TYR A 25 -7.41 -2.32 16.21
N VAL A 26 -6.90 -1.86 15.05
CA VAL A 26 -5.46 -1.74 14.78
C VAL A 26 -5.10 -0.26 14.79
N SER A 27 -4.18 0.13 15.68
CA SER A 27 -3.70 1.51 15.79
C SER A 27 -2.34 1.63 15.09
N PHE A 28 -2.20 2.62 14.22
CA PHE A 28 -0.97 2.91 13.49
C PHE A 28 -0.83 4.40 13.22
N ALA A 29 0.40 4.84 12.98
CA ALA A 29 0.70 6.24 12.72
C ALA A 29 0.94 6.49 11.23
N ILE A 30 0.46 7.63 10.74
CA ILE A 30 0.68 8.09 9.37
C ILE A 30 1.29 9.49 9.36
N PRO A 31 2.11 9.85 8.37
CA PRO A 31 2.58 11.22 8.21
C PRO A 31 1.42 12.19 7.92
N GLN A 32 1.46 13.39 8.53
CA GLN A 32 0.41 14.41 8.37
C GLN A 32 0.18 14.80 6.90
N ARG A 33 1.19 14.68 6.03
CA ARG A 33 1.07 15.05 4.60
C ARG A 33 0.02 14.25 3.84
N ILE A 34 -0.31 13.01 4.30
CA ILE A 34 -1.31 12.16 3.63
C ILE A 34 -2.70 12.29 4.27
N LEU A 35 -2.85 13.15 5.28
CA LEU A 35 -4.11 13.32 6.01
C LEU A 35 -5.24 13.87 5.12
N GLY A 36 -4.92 14.77 4.18
CA GLY A 36 -5.88 15.29 3.22
C GLY A 36 -6.46 14.18 2.35
N ASP A 37 -5.59 13.41 1.70
CA ASP A 37 -5.98 12.29 0.84
C ASP A 37 -6.77 11.23 1.62
N LEU A 38 -6.35 10.96 2.87
CA LEU A 38 -7.07 10.01 3.73
C LEU A 38 -8.49 10.47 4.05
N ARG A 39 -8.69 11.76 4.37
CA ARG A 39 -10.02 12.30 4.65
C ARG A 39 -10.94 12.23 3.43
N GLU A 40 -10.43 12.54 2.25
CA GLU A 40 -11.17 12.40 0.99
C GLU A 40 -11.58 10.94 0.75
N ALA A 41 -10.64 10.01 0.92
CA ALA A 41 -10.88 8.59 0.76
C ALA A 41 -11.89 8.04 1.80
N MET A 42 -11.84 8.53 3.03
CA MET A 42 -12.83 8.18 4.06
C MET A 42 -14.22 8.68 3.68
N ALA A 43 -14.34 9.90 3.19
CA ALA A 43 -15.61 10.46 2.71
C ALA A 43 -16.18 9.66 1.53
N ALA A 44 -15.32 9.16 0.64
CA ALA A 44 -15.68 8.29 -0.47
C ALA A 44 -15.91 6.82 -0.06
N GLY A 45 -15.63 6.43 1.20
CA GLY A 45 -15.74 5.04 1.66
C GLY A 45 -14.71 4.07 1.03
N SER A 46 -13.65 4.59 0.40
CA SER A 46 -12.69 3.80 -0.39
C SER A 46 -11.45 3.35 0.39
N THR A 47 -11.38 3.64 1.71
CA THR A 47 -10.22 3.27 2.53
C THR A 47 -10.16 1.78 2.80
N THR A 48 -8.99 1.17 2.60
CA THR A 48 -8.73 -0.20 3.02
C THR A 48 -7.47 -0.23 3.87
N VAL A 49 -7.52 -0.96 4.98
CA VAL A 49 -6.40 -1.21 5.87
C VAL A 49 -6.14 -2.71 5.89
N ILE A 50 -4.93 -3.11 5.56
CA ILE A 50 -4.51 -4.51 5.64
C ILE A 50 -3.53 -4.63 6.81
N ALA A 51 -3.87 -5.46 7.78
CA ALA A 51 -3.02 -5.77 8.92
C ALA A 51 -2.42 -7.17 8.74
N THR A 52 -1.10 -7.25 8.65
CA THR A 52 -0.37 -8.50 8.45
C THR A 52 0.45 -8.82 9.69
N ILE A 53 0.34 -10.05 10.18
CA ILE A 53 1.18 -10.55 11.28
C ILE A 53 2.56 -10.89 10.73
N PRO A 54 3.64 -10.31 11.26
CA PRO A 54 5.00 -10.64 10.85
C PRO A 54 5.26 -12.15 10.95
N ASN A 55 5.99 -12.70 9.98
CA ASN A 55 6.42 -14.10 9.93
C ASN A 55 5.33 -15.17 9.77
N SER A 56 4.04 -14.82 9.84
CA SER A 56 2.96 -15.80 9.66
C SER A 56 2.31 -15.75 8.28
N GLY A 57 2.48 -14.64 7.56
CA GLY A 57 1.79 -14.36 6.29
C GLY A 57 0.27 -14.19 6.43
N ARG A 58 -0.27 -14.30 7.64
CA ARG A 58 -1.71 -14.08 7.89
C ARG A 58 -2.01 -12.60 7.90
N SER A 59 -3.07 -12.20 7.22
CA SER A 59 -3.54 -10.82 7.17
C SER A 59 -5.04 -10.75 7.35
N GLU A 60 -5.49 -9.64 7.88
CA GLU A 60 -6.90 -9.27 7.99
C GLU A 60 -7.11 -7.92 7.32
N ASP A 61 -8.23 -7.80 6.61
CA ASP A 61 -8.63 -6.58 5.95
C ASP A 61 -9.65 -5.82 6.79
N GLY A 62 -9.58 -4.51 6.73
CA GLY A 62 -10.49 -3.63 7.43
C GLY A 62 -10.58 -2.27 6.78
N LYS A 63 -11.25 -1.36 7.48
CA LYS A 63 -11.42 0.03 7.05
C LYS A 63 -10.90 0.98 8.12
N VAL A 64 -10.59 2.21 7.71
CA VAL A 64 -10.30 3.27 8.67
C VAL A 64 -11.59 3.60 9.42
N ALA A 65 -11.54 3.45 10.74
CA ALA A 65 -12.67 3.79 11.63
C ALA A 65 -12.55 5.21 12.18
N MET A 66 -11.32 5.62 12.53
CA MET A 66 -11.09 6.90 13.18
C MET A 66 -9.68 7.41 12.89
N VAL A 67 -9.58 8.72 12.76
CA VAL A 67 -8.33 9.48 12.71
C VAL A 67 -8.32 10.40 13.91
N GLU A 68 -7.26 10.38 14.70
CA GLU A 68 -7.11 11.31 15.81
C GLU A 68 -7.03 12.77 15.31
N ASN A 69 -7.56 13.68 16.10
CA ASN A 69 -7.64 15.09 15.73
C ASN A 69 -6.39 15.90 16.13
N SER A 70 -5.37 15.22 16.63
CA SER A 70 -4.09 15.82 17.02
C SER A 70 -2.95 15.24 16.19
N VAL A 71 -2.01 16.11 15.81
CA VAL A 71 -0.74 15.75 15.20
C VAL A 71 0.32 15.78 16.31
N ASP A 72 1.09 14.73 16.44
CA ASP A 72 2.28 14.75 17.29
C ASP A 72 3.30 15.70 16.66
N SER A 73 3.52 16.83 17.34
CA SER A 73 4.41 17.90 16.86
C SER A 73 5.88 17.48 16.81
N THR A 74 6.26 16.42 17.53
CA THR A 74 7.64 15.92 17.57
C THR A 74 7.95 15.05 16.34
N THR A 75 6.98 14.23 15.92
CA THR A 75 7.15 13.26 14.86
C THR A 75 6.46 13.65 13.55
N GLY A 76 5.51 14.61 13.58
CA GLY A 76 4.66 14.97 12.44
C GLY A 76 3.69 13.85 12.04
N MET A 77 3.39 12.94 12.96
CA MET A 77 2.53 11.79 12.72
C MET A 77 1.14 11.99 13.31
N VAL A 78 0.16 11.33 12.73
CA VAL A 78 -1.23 11.27 13.19
C VAL A 78 -1.60 9.82 13.44
N THR A 79 -2.20 9.53 14.57
CA THR A 79 -2.68 8.17 14.88
C THR A 79 -4.00 7.90 14.15
N VAL A 80 -4.04 6.73 13.52
CA VAL A 80 -5.22 6.21 12.81
C VAL A 80 -5.61 4.89 13.41
N ARG A 81 -6.90 4.63 13.53
CA ARG A 81 -7.44 3.34 13.97
C ARG A 81 -8.24 2.72 12.84
N GLY A 82 -7.79 1.54 12.41
CA GLY A 82 -8.53 0.67 11.51
C GLY A 82 -9.37 -0.32 12.29
N ILE A 83 -10.58 -0.60 11.83
CA ILE A 83 -11.45 -1.66 12.37
C ILE A 83 -11.34 -2.90 11.49
N MET A 84 -11.01 -4.03 12.09
CA MET A 84 -10.91 -5.35 11.46
C MET A 84 -12.03 -6.23 11.98
N ASN A 85 -12.69 -6.96 11.12
CA ASN A 85 -13.78 -7.87 11.53
C ASN A 85 -13.28 -9.00 12.43
N ASN A 86 -12.08 -9.53 12.11
CA ASN A 86 -11.37 -10.55 12.90
C ASN A 86 -12.22 -11.79 13.27
N GLY A 87 -13.14 -12.19 12.37
CA GLY A 87 -14.03 -13.31 12.63
C GLY A 87 -13.33 -14.66 12.83
N ASN A 88 -12.11 -14.79 12.30
CA ASN A 88 -11.25 -15.97 12.48
C ASN A 88 -10.28 -15.83 13.65
N GLU A 89 -10.41 -14.77 14.47
CA GLU A 89 -9.54 -14.48 15.61
C GLU A 89 -8.03 -14.48 15.25
N THR A 90 -7.72 -14.09 14.02
CA THR A 90 -6.34 -14.03 13.51
C THR A 90 -5.50 -13.01 14.26
N LEU A 91 -6.09 -11.85 14.57
CA LEU A 91 -5.45 -10.77 15.30
C LEU A 91 -5.78 -10.88 16.79
N TRP A 92 -4.75 -10.83 17.62
CA TRP A 92 -4.90 -10.82 19.07
C TRP A 92 -4.58 -9.45 19.66
N PRO A 93 -5.35 -8.97 20.64
CA PRO A 93 -5.04 -7.72 21.34
C PRO A 93 -3.61 -7.75 21.91
N GLY A 94 -2.86 -6.66 21.66
CA GLY A 94 -1.45 -6.55 22.05
C GLY A 94 -0.44 -7.12 21.04
N THR A 95 -0.88 -7.74 19.95
CA THR A 95 0.02 -8.22 18.90
C THR A 95 0.51 -7.06 18.03
N LEU A 96 1.81 -7.06 17.73
CA LEU A 96 2.39 -6.13 16.74
C LEU A 96 2.08 -6.63 15.34
N VAL A 97 1.58 -5.72 14.49
CA VAL A 97 1.24 -6.01 13.10
C VAL A 97 1.87 -4.98 12.16
N GLN A 98 2.13 -5.40 10.93
CA GLN A 98 2.46 -4.49 9.84
C GLN A 98 1.16 -4.03 9.18
N THR A 99 1.00 -2.71 9.01
CA THR A 99 -0.20 -2.14 8.40
C THR A 99 0.12 -1.56 7.03
N LYS A 100 -0.74 -1.88 6.05
CA LYS A 100 -0.77 -1.25 4.73
C LYS A 100 -2.08 -0.50 4.60
N LEU A 101 -1.98 0.83 4.53
CA LEU A 101 -3.13 1.70 4.29
C LEU A 101 -3.24 1.99 2.79
N ILE A 102 -4.38 1.66 2.19
CA ILE A 102 -4.73 1.98 0.81
C ILE A 102 -5.72 3.15 0.87
N VAL A 103 -5.27 4.31 0.43
CA VAL A 103 -6.05 5.54 0.44
C VAL A 103 -6.82 5.70 -0.87
N ARG A 104 -6.18 5.34 -1.99
CA ARG A 104 -6.77 5.47 -3.32
C ARG A 104 -6.29 4.35 -4.23
N THR A 105 -7.21 3.77 -4.98
CA THR A 105 -6.91 2.92 -6.12
C THR A 105 -7.19 3.73 -7.38
N VAL A 106 -6.25 3.77 -8.29
CA VAL A 106 -6.36 4.47 -9.57
C VAL A 106 -6.15 3.44 -10.66
N ASP A 107 -7.06 3.41 -11.62
CA ASP A 107 -6.86 2.63 -12.83
C ASP A 107 -5.82 3.32 -13.69
N GLY A 108 -4.83 2.58 -14.13
CA GLY A 108 -3.74 3.14 -14.92
C GLY A 108 -2.81 2.07 -15.47
N VAL A 109 -2.03 2.46 -16.46
CA VAL A 109 -0.99 1.59 -17.01
C VAL A 109 0.18 1.54 -16.04
N VAL A 110 0.60 0.34 -15.68
CA VAL A 110 1.74 0.10 -14.79
C VAL A 110 2.84 -0.62 -15.55
N VAL A 111 4.04 -0.08 -15.49
CA VAL A 111 5.23 -0.69 -16.09
C VAL A 111 6.32 -0.92 -15.03
N PRO A 112 7.20 -1.91 -15.20
CA PRO A 112 8.39 -2.02 -14.35
C PRO A 112 9.21 -0.73 -14.40
N THR A 113 9.65 -0.23 -13.25
CA THR A 113 10.40 1.03 -13.17
C THR A 113 11.68 1.00 -14.01
N VAL A 114 12.28 -0.18 -14.19
CA VAL A 114 13.45 -0.36 -15.04
C VAL A 114 13.19 -0.04 -16.52
N ALA A 115 11.94 -0.12 -16.98
CA ALA A 115 11.57 0.25 -18.36
C ALA A 115 11.55 1.76 -18.59
N VAL A 116 11.38 2.55 -17.53
CA VAL A 116 11.30 4.01 -17.62
C VAL A 116 12.71 4.58 -17.71
N GLN A 117 12.99 5.25 -18.82
CA GLN A 117 14.23 5.95 -19.07
C GLN A 117 14.03 7.45 -18.87
N ARG A 118 15.09 8.14 -18.46
CA ARG A 118 15.10 9.60 -18.29
C ARG A 118 15.91 10.26 -19.40
N SER A 119 15.37 11.32 -19.96
CA SER A 119 16.08 12.19 -20.89
C SER A 119 16.04 13.65 -20.41
N GLN A 120 16.70 14.54 -21.12
CA GLN A 120 16.62 15.98 -20.85
C GLN A 120 15.20 16.54 -21.05
N THR A 121 14.40 15.90 -21.89
CA THR A 121 13.03 16.32 -22.24
C THR A 121 11.95 15.65 -21.39
N GLY A 122 12.31 14.72 -20.49
CA GLY A 122 11.37 13.99 -19.63
C GLY A 122 11.59 12.49 -19.59
N ASN A 123 10.58 11.77 -19.12
CA ASN A 123 10.61 10.32 -19.05
C ASN A 123 10.06 9.72 -20.34
N PHE A 124 10.62 8.59 -20.74
CA PHE A 124 10.16 7.83 -21.90
C PHE A 124 10.33 6.32 -21.66
N VAL A 125 9.65 5.54 -22.47
CA VAL A 125 9.85 4.09 -22.57
C VAL A 125 10.10 3.70 -24.03
N PHE A 126 10.72 2.55 -24.24
CA PHE A 126 10.74 1.94 -25.56
C PHE A 126 9.55 1.01 -25.72
N VAL A 127 8.73 1.23 -26.74
CA VAL A 127 7.65 0.33 -27.14
C VAL A 127 8.04 -0.40 -28.41
N VAL A 128 7.65 -1.66 -28.52
CA VAL A 128 7.88 -2.44 -29.74
C VAL A 128 6.62 -2.40 -30.60
N LYS A 129 6.76 -1.87 -31.81
CA LYS A 129 5.69 -1.89 -32.82
C LYS A 129 6.25 -2.54 -34.10
N GLU A 130 5.61 -3.60 -34.55
CA GLU A 130 5.99 -4.33 -35.77
C GLU A 130 7.48 -4.75 -35.80
N GLY A 131 8.04 -5.16 -34.64
CA GLY A 131 9.43 -5.56 -34.51
C GLY A 131 10.44 -4.40 -34.50
N VAL A 132 9.97 -3.16 -34.32
CA VAL A 132 10.83 -1.97 -34.29
C VAL A 132 10.63 -1.25 -32.92
N ALA A 133 11.74 -0.90 -32.27
CA ALA A 133 11.72 -0.13 -31.05
C ALA A 133 11.43 1.36 -31.35
N GLN A 134 10.45 1.92 -30.68
CA GLN A 134 10.09 3.33 -30.80
C GLN A 134 10.13 3.99 -29.42
N VAL A 135 10.64 5.21 -29.36
CA VAL A 135 10.62 6.04 -28.15
C VAL A 135 9.21 6.59 -27.95
N GLN A 136 8.61 6.28 -26.81
CA GLN A 136 7.30 6.76 -26.40
C GLN A 136 7.46 7.63 -25.16
N PRO A 137 7.24 8.95 -25.24
CA PRO A 137 7.22 9.82 -24.07
C PRO A 137 6.11 9.41 -23.10
N VAL A 138 6.41 9.41 -21.80
CA VAL A 138 5.45 9.02 -20.76
C VAL A 138 5.53 9.97 -19.57
N THR A 139 4.40 10.13 -18.89
CA THR A 139 4.34 10.84 -17.62
C THR A 139 4.21 9.82 -16.49
N VAL A 140 5.22 9.77 -15.62
CA VAL A 140 5.18 8.91 -14.44
C VAL A 140 4.47 9.66 -13.32
N GLU A 141 3.36 9.11 -12.84
CA GLU A 141 2.62 9.67 -11.70
C GLU A 141 3.28 9.28 -10.38
N ARG A 142 3.60 7.99 -10.23
CA ARG A 142 4.14 7.43 -8.99
C ARG A 142 4.96 6.17 -9.27
N THR A 143 5.96 5.96 -8.42
CA THR A 143 6.75 4.71 -8.40
C THR A 143 6.57 4.03 -7.05
N PHE A 144 6.26 2.75 -7.05
CA PHE A 144 6.07 1.95 -5.84
C PHE A 144 6.46 0.49 -6.09
N GLN A 145 7.26 -0.09 -5.19
CA GLN A 145 7.69 -1.50 -5.23
C GLN A 145 8.25 -1.96 -6.60
N GLY A 146 9.07 -1.11 -7.24
CA GLY A 146 9.69 -1.45 -8.53
C GLY A 146 8.75 -1.30 -9.74
N LEU A 147 7.55 -0.79 -9.54
CA LEU A 147 6.56 -0.49 -10.57
C LEU A 147 6.34 1.01 -10.67
N SER A 148 6.14 1.52 -11.88
CA SER A 148 5.82 2.91 -12.17
C SER A 148 4.44 3.01 -12.79
N ALA A 149 3.57 3.79 -12.14
CA ALA A 149 2.25 4.12 -12.69
C ALA A 149 2.42 5.26 -13.70
N ILE A 150 1.89 5.06 -14.90
CA ILE A 150 1.95 5.98 -16.02
C ILE A 150 0.60 6.67 -16.16
N SER A 151 0.57 7.99 -16.01
CA SER A 151 -0.65 8.79 -16.16
C SER A 151 -0.96 9.16 -17.61
N SER A 152 0.06 9.20 -18.48
CA SER A 152 -0.12 9.47 -19.90
C SER A 152 1.01 8.91 -20.76
N GLY A 153 0.72 8.61 -22.01
CA GLY A 153 1.68 8.14 -23.00
C GLY A 153 1.59 6.64 -23.33
N LEU A 154 0.85 5.85 -22.54
CA LEU A 154 0.57 4.43 -22.84
C LEU A 154 -0.91 4.14 -22.72
N SER A 155 -1.43 3.22 -23.53
CA SER A 155 -2.81 2.74 -23.51
C SER A 155 -2.98 1.38 -22.82
N GLY A 156 -1.86 0.70 -22.50
CA GLY A 156 -1.85 -0.57 -21.78
C GLY A 156 -1.82 -1.81 -22.66
N SER A 157 -1.84 -1.63 -23.99
CA SER A 157 -1.75 -2.71 -24.98
C SER A 157 -0.36 -2.81 -25.63
N GLU A 158 0.54 -1.88 -25.30
CA GLU A 158 1.86 -1.82 -25.91
C GLU A 158 2.85 -2.79 -25.24
N ASP A 159 3.70 -3.40 -26.06
CA ASP A 159 4.86 -4.15 -25.57
C ASP A 159 5.97 -3.20 -25.18
N VAL A 160 6.28 -3.12 -23.88
CA VAL A 160 7.30 -2.22 -23.32
C VAL A 160 8.60 -2.98 -23.09
N VAL A 161 9.72 -2.43 -23.54
CA VAL A 161 11.04 -3.03 -23.35
C VAL A 161 11.50 -2.84 -21.90
N VAL A 162 11.80 -3.94 -21.21
CA VAL A 162 12.24 -3.95 -19.80
C VAL A 162 13.71 -4.30 -19.61
N ASP A 163 14.39 -4.73 -20.69
CA ASP A 163 15.81 -5.08 -20.69
C ASP A 163 16.46 -4.75 -22.04
N GLY A 164 17.75 -4.45 -22.03
CA GLY A 164 18.51 -4.11 -23.25
C GLY A 164 18.32 -2.66 -23.75
N GLN A 165 17.64 -1.79 -23.02
CA GLN A 165 17.29 -0.42 -23.43
C GLN A 165 18.49 0.43 -23.81
N LEU A 166 19.67 0.21 -23.19
CA LEU A 166 20.90 0.97 -23.44
C LEU A 166 21.45 0.77 -24.86
N LEU A 167 21.05 -0.30 -25.52
CA LEU A 167 21.50 -0.64 -26.89
C LEU A 167 20.47 -0.17 -27.94
N LEU A 168 19.34 0.42 -27.50
CA LEU A 168 18.26 0.80 -28.40
C LEU A 168 18.33 2.28 -28.78
N SER A 169 18.00 2.52 -30.02
CA SER A 169 17.65 3.84 -30.55
C SER A 169 16.28 3.73 -31.24
N SER A 170 15.60 4.85 -31.38
CA SER A 170 14.34 4.87 -32.14
C SER A 170 14.59 4.35 -33.58
N GLY A 171 13.78 3.37 -34.01
CA GLY A 171 13.92 2.73 -35.31
C GLY A 171 14.76 1.44 -35.32
N THR A 172 15.34 1.05 -34.18
CA THR A 172 16.12 -0.21 -34.09
C THR A 172 15.21 -1.42 -34.24
N ARG A 173 15.52 -2.35 -35.12
CA ARG A 173 14.83 -3.63 -35.21
C ARG A 173 15.18 -4.50 -34.02
N VAL A 174 14.16 -5.08 -33.40
CA VAL A 174 14.27 -5.90 -32.20
C VAL A 174 13.51 -7.19 -32.33
N GLU A 175 14.06 -8.23 -31.75
CA GLU A 175 13.33 -9.49 -31.54
C GLU A 175 12.83 -9.51 -30.10
N ALA A 176 11.53 -9.31 -29.93
CA ALA A 176 10.93 -9.29 -28.59
C ALA A 176 10.86 -10.72 -28.01
N ARG A 177 11.42 -10.89 -26.83
CA ARG A 177 11.26 -12.12 -26.03
C ARG A 177 10.38 -11.81 -24.83
N PRO A 178 9.19 -12.42 -24.71
CA PRO A 178 8.31 -12.14 -23.59
C PRO A 178 8.97 -12.54 -22.28
N ARG A 179 9.07 -11.60 -21.34
CA ARG A 179 9.50 -11.86 -19.97
C ARG A 179 8.33 -12.49 -19.21
N LYS A 180 8.52 -13.69 -18.65
CA LYS A 180 7.53 -14.26 -17.73
C LYS A 180 7.41 -13.31 -16.52
N ALA A 181 6.21 -12.83 -16.25
CA ALA A 181 5.89 -12.10 -15.04
C ALA A 181 6.16 -13.02 -13.83
N GLY A 182 7.11 -12.64 -12.97
CA GLY A 182 7.34 -13.39 -11.72
C GLY A 182 8.73 -14.01 -11.55
N ALA A 183 9.79 -13.34 -12.00
CA ALA A 183 11.16 -13.65 -11.54
C ALA A 183 11.75 -12.44 -10.82
#